data_46ad36c5d9ad0de733b0338012ad7870
#
_entry.id   46ad36c5d9ad0de733b0338012ad7870
#
_cell.length_a   1.000
_cell.length_b   1.000
_cell.length_c   1.000
_cell.angle_alpha   90.00
_cell.angle_beta   90.00
_cell.angle_gamma   90.00
#
_symmetry.space_group_name_H-M   'P 1'
#
loop_
_entity.id
_entity.type
_entity.pdbx_description
1 polymer ?
#
loop_
_entity_poly.entity_id
_entity_poly.type
_entity_poly.pdbx_seq_one_letter_code
_entity_poly.pdbx_strand_id
1 'polypeptide(L)'
;NSKIVKIEGGRDAAIFEEHLKSFEDEGMFKLAHIAYGFNPGAVLTGNIVEDERVWGSTEWGIGYVSPFDAPPHGQDAKSHCDGICLNSSVWLDGVQIMDEGRITDPYLKELAAFRE
;
A
#
# COMPACT_ATOMS: atom_id res chain seq x y z
N ASN A 1 5.30 -1.58 -16.17
CA ASN A 1 3.97 -2.11 -16.47
C ASN A 1 3.04 -2.30 -15.24
N SER A 2 3.49 -2.05 -14.01
CA SER A 2 2.67 -2.07 -12.79
C SER A 2 1.69 -3.28 -12.68
N LYS A 3 2.07 -4.44 -13.20
CA LYS A 3 1.26 -5.66 -13.18
C LYS A 3 1.88 -6.70 -12.27
N ILE A 4 1.08 -7.33 -11.43
CA ILE A 4 1.48 -8.49 -10.64
C ILE A 4 1.74 -9.65 -11.62
N VAL A 5 2.97 -10.16 -11.64
CA VAL A 5 3.38 -11.26 -12.52
C VAL A 5 3.57 -12.57 -11.75
N LYS A 6 3.64 -12.50 -10.42
CA LYS A 6 3.87 -13.66 -9.56
C LYS A 6 3.42 -13.36 -8.12
N ILE A 7 2.78 -14.33 -7.50
CA ILE A 7 2.43 -14.34 -6.08
C ILE A 7 3.07 -15.59 -5.49
N GLU A 8 3.92 -15.42 -4.50
CA GLU A 8 4.64 -16.51 -3.83
C GLU A 8 4.46 -16.45 -2.33
N GLY A 9 4.43 -17.59 -1.69
CA GLY A 9 4.31 -17.76 -0.26
C GLY A 9 3.67 -19.08 0.10
N GLY A 10 3.20 -19.19 1.34
CA GLY A 10 2.49 -20.36 1.81
C GLY A 10 1.00 -20.32 1.43
N ARG A 11 0.18 -20.86 2.34
CA ARG A 11 -1.27 -20.97 2.16
C ARG A 11 -1.94 -19.63 1.83
N ASP A 12 -1.55 -18.55 2.52
CA ASP A 12 -2.20 -17.25 2.37
C ASP A 12 -1.95 -16.63 0.98
N ALA A 13 -0.75 -16.85 0.42
CA ALA A 13 -0.45 -16.42 -0.96
C ALA A 13 -1.34 -17.15 -1.98
N ALA A 14 -1.57 -18.44 -1.78
CA ALA A 14 -2.47 -19.22 -2.64
C ALA A 14 -3.92 -18.73 -2.55
N ILE A 15 -4.41 -18.46 -1.33
CA ILE A 15 -5.76 -17.94 -1.10
C ILE A 15 -5.90 -16.55 -1.76
N PHE A 16 -4.90 -15.68 -1.62
CA PHE A 16 -4.92 -14.36 -2.22
C PHE A 16 -4.91 -14.43 -3.76
N GLU A 17 -4.07 -15.28 -4.34
CA GLU A 17 -4.04 -15.49 -5.78
C GLU A 17 -5.38 -16.00 -6.32
N GLU A 18 -5.98 -16.97 -5.63
CA GLU A 18 -7.28 -17.53 -5.99
C GLU A 18 -8.39 -16.47 -5.89
N HIS A 19 -8.35 -15.64 -4.84
CA HIS A 19 -9.27 -14.50 -4.69
C HIS A 19 -9.17 -13.54 -5.87
N LEU A 20 -7.96 -13.14 -6.28
CA LEU A 20 -7.78 -12.25 -7.43
C LEU A 20 -8.27 -12.88 -8.74
N LYS A 21 -7.98 -14.17 -8.95
CA LYS A 21 -8.45 -14.91 -10.12
C LYS A 21 -9.97 -15.04 -10.18
N SER A 22 -10.64 -15.08 -9.03
CA SER A 22 -12.11 -15.19 -8.96
C SER A 22 -12.87 -14.02 -9.59
N PHE A 23 -12.22 -12.87 -9.74
CA PHE A 23 -12.81 -11.72 -10.43
C PHE A 23 -12.88 -11.91 -11.95
N GLU A 24 -12.10 -12.84 -12.52
CA GLU A 24 -12.00 -13.02 -13.97
C GLU A 24 -11.74 -11.69 -14.70
N ASP A 25 -10.79 -10.92 -14.18
CA ASP A 25 -10.46 -9.57 -14.62
C ASP A 25 -8.95 -9.29 -14.45
N GLU A 26 -8.26 -9.05 -15.56
CA GLU A 26 -6.84 -8.71 -15.55
C GLU A 26 -6.54 -7.38 -14.85
N GLY A 27 -7.52 -6.48 -14.76
CA GLY A 27 -7.42 -5.23 -14.03
C GLY A 27 -7.12 -5.46 -12.53
N MET A 28 -7.57 -6.56 -11.96
CA MET A 28 -7.31 -6.94 -10.58
C MET A 28 -5.84 -7.31 -10.30
N PHE A 29 -5.03 -7.50 -11.33
CA PHE A 29 -3.59 -7.76 -11.21
C PHE A 29 -2.73 -6.53 -11.46
N LYS A 30 -3.31 -5.34 -11.54
CA LYS A 30 -2.60 -4.08 -11.76
C LYS A 30 -2.46 -3.30 -10.47
N LEU A 31 -1.26 -2.74 -10.25
CA LEU A 31 -1.03 -1.79 -9.16
C LEU A 31 -1.90 -0.55 -9.37
N ALA A 32 -2.64 -0.17 -8.37
CA ALA A 32 -3.48 1.02 -8.33
C ALA A 32 -2.74 2.21 -7.69
N HIS A 33 -2.20 2.00 -6.50
CA HIS A 33 -1.46 3.03 -5.77
C HIS A 33 -0.48 2.44 -4.75
N ILE A 34 0.40 3.30 -4.26
CA ILE A 34 1.23 3.09 -3.06
C ILE A 34 1.02 4.30 -2.16
N ALA A 35 0.87 4.07 -0.88
CA ALA A 35 0.71 5.11 0.12
C ALA A 35 1.55 4.86 1.38
N TYR A 36 1.66 5.87 2.22
CA TYR A 36 2.41 5.83 3.47
C TYR A 36 1.53 6.35 4.60
N GLY A 37 1.52 5.68 5.74
CA GLY A 37 0.78 6.08 6.92
C GLY A 37 1.60 7.04 7.79
N PHE A 38 1.08 8.24 8.00
CA PHE A 38 1.70 9.28 8.83
C PHE A 38 0.72 9.89 9.86
N ASN A 39 -0.38 9.21 10.17
CA ASN A 39 -1.28 9.67 11.21
C ASN A 39 -0.90 9.05 12.57
N PRO A 40 -0.40 9.87 13.54
CA PRO A 40 0.03 9.37 14.84
C PRO A 40 -1.13 8.88 15.72
N GLY A 41 -2.36 9.25 15.39
CA GLY A 41 -3.56 8.82 16.12
C GLY A 41 -4.27 7.61 15.51
N ALA A 42 -3.90 7.20 14.30
CA ALA A 42 -4.51 6.04 13.65
C ALA A 42 -4.04 4.73 14.27
N VAL A 43 -4.97 3.80 14.43
CA VAL A 43 -4.71 2.43 14.90
C VAL A 43 -5.39 1.43 13.99
N LEU A 44 -4.89 0.21 13.96
CA LEU A 44 -5.45 -0.85 13.13
C LEU A 44 -6.79 -1.32 13.73
N THR A 45 -7.88 -1.07 13.03
CA THR A 45 -9.25 -1.34 13.49
C THR A 45 -10.03 -2.29 12.60
N GLY A 46 -9.54 -2.57 11.39
CA GLY A 46 -10.27 -3.25 10.32
C GLY A 46 -11.08 -2.27 9.44
N ASN A 47 -11.00 -0.98 9.71
CA ASN A 47 -11.56 0.07 8.86
C ASN A 47 -10.44 0.59 7.95
N ILE A 48 -10.52 0.29 6.66
CA ILE A 48 -9.46 0.65 5.70
C ILE A 48 -9.15 2.14 5.70
N VAL A 49 -10.13 3.01 5.88
CA VAL A 49 -9.93 4.47 5.90
C VAL A 49 -9.01 4.90 7.04
N GLU A 50 -9.00 4.18 8.16
CA GLU A 50 -8.08 4.42 9.28
C GLU A 50 -6.79 3.61 9.12
N ASP A 51 -6.90 2.34 8.75
CA ASP A 51 -5.80 1.39 8.71
C ASP A 51 -4.69 1.83 7.74
N GLU A 52 -5.05 2.43 6.60
CA GLU A 52 -4.11 2.96 5.61
C GLU A 52 -3.30 4.17 6.09
N ARG A 53 -3.64 4.74 7.25
CA ARG A 53 -3.01 5.94 7.82
C ARG A 53 -2.14 5.66 9.05
N VAL A 54 -2.05 4.41 9.47
CA VAL A 54 -1.26 4.04 10.66
C VAL A 54 0.19 4.45 10.48
N TRP A 55 0.72 5.17 11.48
CA TRP A 55 2.10 5.67 11.44
C TRP A 55 3.12 4.57 11.20
N GLY A 56 4.01 4.80 10.24
CA GLY A 56 5.08 3.87 9.87
C GLY A 56 4.63 2.68 9.03
N SER A 57 3.39 2.68 8.55
CA SER A 57 2.92 1.71 7.59
C SER A 57 3.18 2.15 6.14
N THR A 58 3.22 1.18 5.26
CA THR A 58 3.03 1.37 3.82
C THR A 58 1.77 0.65 3.38
N GLU A 59 1.14 1.16 2.36
CA GLU A 59 -0.03 0.57 1.75
C GLU A 59 0.21 0.38 0.26
N TRP A 60 -0.33 -0.69 -0.29
CA TRP A 60 -0.44 -0.90 -1.72
C TRP A 60 -1.89 -1.20 -2.08
N GLY A 61 -2.38 -0.58 -3.14
CA GLY A 61 -3.69 -0.85 -3.71
C GLY A 61 -3.56 -1.49 -5.08
N ILE A 62 -4.45 -2.41 -5.41
CA ILE A 62 -4.56 -3.05 -6.72
C ILE A 62 -5.98 -2.95 -7.25
N GLY A 63 -6.12 -3.02 -8.57
CA GLY A 63 -7.41 -2.98 -9.23
C GLY A 63 -7.85 -1.59 -9.67
N TYR A 64 -9.11 -1.25 -9.40
CA TYR A 64 -9.73 -0.02 -9.85
C TYR A 64 -9.07 1.26 -9.30
N VAL A 65 -8.92 2.25 -10.16
CA VAL A 65 -8.58 3.63 -9.76
C VAL A 65 -9.52 4.60 -10.47
N SER A 66 -10.10 5.52 -9.69
CA SER A 66 -10.96 6.57 -10.23
C SER A 66 -10.22 7.47 -11.22
N PRO A 67 -10.89 7.97 -12.27
CA PRO A 67 -10.34 9.02 -13.13
C PRO A 67 -9.98 10.32 -12.42
N PHE A 68 -10.54 10.56 -11.24
CA PHE A 68 -10.16 11.71 -10.40
C PHE A 68 -8.80 11.53 -9.76
N ASP A 69 -8.44 10.28 -9.39
CA ASP A 69 -7.18 9.95 -8.73
C ASP A 69 -6.06 9.67 -9.75
N ALA A 70 -6.42 9.16 -10.91
CA ALA A 70 -5.49 8.88 -12.02
C ALA A 70 -6.04 9.45 -13.35
N PRO A 71 -6.02 10.80 -13.54
CA PRO A 71 -6.51 11.40 -14.78
C PRO A 71 -5.68 11.00 -16.01
N PRO A 72 -6.26 10.98 -17.21
CA PRO A 72 -7.66 11.30 -17.51
C PRO A 72 -8.63 10.11 -17.41
N HIS A 73 -8.13 8.88 -17.35
CA HIS A 73 -8.95 7.69 -17.55
C HIS A 73 -9.09 6.79 -16.33
N GLY A 74 -8.25 7.00 -15.30
CA GLY A 74 -8.16 6.06 -14.19
C GLY A 74 -7.61 4.70 -14.63
N GLN A 75 -7.94 3.67 -13.88
CA GLN A 75 -7.66 2.27 -14.20
C GLN A 75 -8.91 1.45 -13.97
N ASP A 76 -9.38 0.78 -15.01
CA ASP A 76 -10.59 -0.02 -14.92
C ASP A 76 -10.30 -1.39 -14.31
N ALA A 77 -11.16 -1.80 -13.37
CA ALA A 77 -11.18 -3.13 -12.77
C ALA A 77 -12.50 -3.37 -12.05
N LYS A 78 -12.85 -4.64 -11.84
CA LYS A 78 -14.09 -5.03 -11.16
C LYS A 78 -14.13 -4.69 -9.67
N SER A 79 -12.96 -4.51 -9.04
CA SER A 79 -12.85 -4.18 -7.62
C SER A 79 -11.54 -3.44 -7.32
N HIS A 80 -11.37 -3.07 -6.06
CA HIS A 80 -10.15 -2.51 -5.49
C HIS A 80 -9.80 -3.28 -4.22
N CYS A 81 -8.53 -3.56 -4.02
CA CYS A 81 -8.04 -4.30 -2.85
C CYS A 81 -6.79 -3.62 -2.30
N ASP A 82 -6.76 -3.39 -1.01
CA ASP A 82 -5.65 -2.75 -0.31
C ASP A 82 -4.93 -3.74 0.62
N GLY A 83 -3.62 -3.58 0.71
CA GLY A 83 -2.79 -4.31 1.66
C GLY A 83 -1.96 -3.36 2.50
N ILE A 84 -2.06 -3.49 3.82
CA ILE A 84 -1.33 -2.67 4.78
C ILE A 84 -0.12 -3.45 5.30
N CYS A 85 1.07 -2.86 5.17
CA CYS A 85 2.31 -3.39 5.73
C CYS A 85 2.72 -2.53 6.92
N LEU A 86 2.58 -3.07 8.12
CA LEU A 86 3.01 -2.40 9.35
C LEU A 86 4.54 -2.46 9.49
N ASN A 87 5.10 -1.47 10.19
CA ASN A 87 6.53 -1.41 10.49
C ASN A 87 7.40 -1.56 9.24
N SER A 88 7.07 -0.82 8.21
CA SER A 88 7.74 -0.92 6.90
C SER A 88 9.13 -0.28 6.93
N SER A 89 10.03 -0.83 6.12
CA SER A 89 11.30 -0.20 5.78
C SER A 89 11.26 0.23 4.31
N VAL A 90 11.65 1.48 4.04
CA VAL A 90 11.50 2.12 2.73
C VAL A 90 12.79 2.78 2.29
N TRP A 91 13.15 2.60 1.02
CA TRP A 91 14.28 3.25 0.36
C TRP A 91 13.79 4.03 -0.86
N LEU A 92 14.25 5.26 -1.02
CA LEU A 92 14.10 6.07 -2.22
C LEU A 92 15.47 6.28 -2.85
N ASP A 93 15.62 5.83 -4.10
CA ASP A 93 16.89 5.91 -4.85
C ASP A 93 18.11 5.38 -4.07
N GLY A 94 17.90 4.29 -3.31
CA GLY A 94 18.93 3.65 -2.50
C GLY A 94 19.18 4.30 -1.13
N VAL A 95 18.51 5.39 -0.80
CA VAL A 95 18.57 6.03 0.51
C VAL A 95 17.42 5.54 1.39
N GLN A 96 17.73 4.97 2.53
CA GLN A 96 16.71 4.55 3.48
C GLN A 96 16.06 5.76 4.15
N ILE A 97 14.76 5.91 3.97
CA ILE A 97 13.98 7.01 4.53
C ILE A 97 13.12 6.58 5.72
N MET A 98 12.87 5.27 5.83
CA MET A 98 12.12 4.66 6.93
C MET A 98 12.72 3.28 7.27
N ASP A 99 12.83 2.97 8.54
CA ASP A 99 13.29 1.68 9.06
C ASP A 99 12.36 1.16 10.13
N GLU A 100 11.77 -0.02 9.89
CA GLU A 100 10.79 -0.65 10.79
C GLU A 100 9.72 0.32 11.33
N GLY A 101 9.20 1.16 10.44
CA GLY A 101 8.16 2.17 10.76
C GLY A 101 8.70 3.47 11.37
N ARG A 102 10.00 3.60 11.55
CA ARG A 102 10.65 4.82 12.08
C ARG A 102 11.26 5.63 10.96
N ILE A 103 11.06 6.94 10.99
CA ILE A 103 11.65 7.84 10.00
C ILE A 103 13.17 7.94 10.22
N THR A 104 13.96 7.65 9.20
CA THR A 104 15.43 7.72 9.22
C THR A 104 15.97 8.92 8.43
N ASP A 105 15.22 9.42 7.46
CA ASP A 105 15.60 10.62 6.72
C ASP A 105 15.69 11.83 7.65
N PRO A 106 16.83 12.57 7.68
CA PRO A 106 17.04 13.67 8.63
C PRO A 106 16.00 14.78 8.53
N TYR A 107 15.57 15.13 7.32
CA TYR A 107 14.58 16.19 7.10
C TYR A 107 13.18 15.75 7.56
N LEU A 108 12.75 14.55 7.16
CA LEU A 108 11.45 14.01 7.57
C LEU A 108 11.42 13.73 9.08
N LYS A 109 12.54 13.31 9.66
CA LYS A 109 12.67 13.06 11.10
C LYS A 109 12.46 14.32 11.94
N GLU A 110 12.95 15.46 11.47
CA GLU A 110 12.71 16.74 12.13
C GLU A 110 11.20 17.06 12.19
N LEU A 111 10.49 16.81 11.09
CA LEU A 111 9.04 16.98 11.03
C LEU A 111 8.25 15.97 11.86
N ALA A 112 8.84 14.81 12.12
CA ALA A 112 8.22 13.71 12.88
C ALA A 112 8.59 13.69 14.37
N ALA A 113 9.38 14.63 14.84
CA ALA A 113 9.92 14.64 16.20
C ALA A 113 8.87 14.62 17.33
N PHE A 114 7.64 15.04 17.03
CA PHE A 114 6.50 14.96 17.97
C PHE A 114 6.02 13.52 18.21
N ARG A 115 6.35 12.57 17.35
CA ARG A 115 5.89 11.18 17.40
C ARG A 115 6.96 10.22 17.91
N GLU A 116 8.18 10.46 17.55
CA GLU A 116 9.33 9.61 17.88
C GLU A 116 10.24 10.24 18.95
#